data_628517547236212f0fe31a3fc3888c0c
#
_entry.id   628517547236212f0fe31a3fc3888c0c
#
_cell.length_a   1.000
_cell.length_b   1.000
_cell.length_c   1.000
_cell.angle_alpha   90.00
_cell.angle_beta   90.00
_cell.angle_gamma   90.00
#
_symmetry.space_group_name_H-M   'P 1'
#
loop_
_entity.id
_entity.type
_entity.pdbx_description
1 polymer ?
#
loop_
_entity_poly.entity_id
_entity_poly.type
_entity_poly.pdbx_seq_one_letter_code
_entity_poly.pdbx_strand_id
1 'polypeptide(L)'
;MDRFDRILLLVLGGAFGAACSHQSPANQPPQQAQLAQAIAAPDRATPPEPLSPAARDILKARMASHARDMGDLVSAIMVLDYPRIARSADSIASDVNLSRPVTGDATELNSALPEKFFVRQDQLRAGARSLADAARAMDPYRVANEYGRLSEGCVRCHADFRPGNQ
;
A
#
# COMPACT_ATOMS: atom_id res chain seq x y z
N MET A 1 39.73 -4.17 49.20
CA MET A 1 40.66 -5.25 48.87
C MET A 1 40.32 -5.68 47.47
N ASP A 2 40.79 -4.91 46.51
CA ASP A 2 41.95 -5.03 45.63
C ASP A 2 41.96 -6.34 44.81
N ARG A 3 41.67 -6.18 43.52
CA ARG A 3 42.43 -6.75 42.42
C ARG A 3 42.07 -6.08 41.12
N PHE A 4 42.84 -5.02 40.80
CA PHE A 4 43.05 -4.57 39.42
C PHE A 4 43.93 -5.61 38.73
N ASP A 5 43.40 -6.29 37.71
CA ASP A 5 44.23 -7.10 36.84
C ASP A 5 44.36 -6.41 35.49
N ARG A 6 45.60 -6.05 35.21
CA ARG A 6 46.07 -5.36 34.01
C ARG A 6 45.99 -6.30 32.83
N ILE A 7 45.16 -6.01 31.83
CA ILE A 7 45.24 -6.65 30.51
C ILE A 7 46.03 -5.73 29.60
N LEU A 8 47.21 -6.25 29.29
CA LEU A 8 48.24 -5.73 28.38
C LEU A 8 47.73 -5.62 26.97
N LEU A 9 47.70 -4.39 26.41
CA LEU A 9 47.40 -4.11 25.01
C LEU A 9 48.59 -4.58 24.13
N LEU A 10 48.38 -5.66 23.39
CA LEU A 10 49.23 -6.03 22.24
C LEU A 10 48.63 -5.41 20.98
N VAL A 11 49.20 -4.28 20.56
CA VAL A 11 48.96 -3.67 19.25
C VAL A 11 49.78 -4.42 18.23
N LEU A 12 49.12 -5.33 17.50
CA LEU A 12 49.65 -5.92 16.27
C LEU A 12 49.15 -5.09 15.09
N GLY A 13 50.08 -4.28 14.57
CA GLY A 13 49.88 -3.55 13.32
C GLY A 13 49.77 -4.51 12.12
N GLY A 14 48.58 -4.66 11.61
CA GLY A 14 48.32 -5.30 10.31
C GLY A 14 48.01 -4.22 9.27
N ALA A 15 48.97 -3.89 8.46
CA ALA A 15 48.78 -3.05 7.27
C ALA A 15 47.96 -3.84 6.22
N PHE A 16 46.63 -3.69 6.23
CA PHE A 16 45.83 -4.13 5.11
C PHE A 16 45.84 -3.00 4.05
N GLY A 17 46.66 -3.19 3.02
CA GLY A 17 46.58 -2.45 1.78
C GLY A 17 45.26 -2.73 1.10
N ALA A 18 44.26 -1.90 1.32
CA ALA A 18 43.06 -1.89 0.52
C ALA A 18 43.41 -1.35 -0.86
N ALA A 19 43.63 -2.24 -1.82
CA ALA A 19 43.63 -1.89 -3.23
C ALA A 19 42.20 -1.45 -3.60
N CYS A 20 41.93 -0.14 -3.56
CA CYS A 20 40.74 0.45 -4.14
C CYS A 20 40.86 0.25 -5.67
N SER A 21 40.22 -0.79 -6.17
CA SER A 21 39.94 -0.94 -7.59
C SER A 21 38.99 0.20 -7.98
N HIS A 22 39.52 1.29 -8.51
CA HIS A 22 38.74 2.30 -9.18
C HIS A 22 38.15 1.69 -10.45
N GLN A 23 36.97 1.09 -10.34
CA GLN A 23 36.15 0.83 -11.50
C GLN A 23 35.75 2.18 -12.09
N SER A 24 36.34 2.53 -13.24
CA SER A 24 35.98 3.70 -14.00
C SER A 24 34.48 3.66 -14.33
N PRO A 25 33.73 4.73 -14.05
CA PRO A 25 32.28 4.78 -14.33
C PRO A 25 32.03 5.09 -15.82
N ALA A 26 32.70 4.38 -16.74
CA ALA A 26 32.71 4.73 -18.15
C ALA A 26 31.47 4.27 -18.94
N ASN A 27 30.44 3.69 -18.31
CA ASN A 27 29.25 3.23 -19.05
C ASN A 27 27.92 3.37 -18.29
N GLN A 28 27.85 4.21 -17.28
CA GLN A 28 26.54 4.56 -16.71
C GLN A 28 25.97 5.74 -17.50
N PRO A 29 24.73 5.65 -18.02
CA PRO A 29 24.08 6.82 -18.61
C PRO A 29 24.00 7.92 -17.55
N PRO A 30 24.15 9.20 -17.95
CA PRO A 30 24.16 10.31 -17.02
C PRO A 30 22.92 10.23 -16.12
N GLN A 31 23.11 10.47 -14.83
CA GLN A 31 22.07 10.36 -13.79
C GLN A 31 20.77 11.08 -14.17
N GLN A 32 20.89 12.16 -14.96
CA GLN A 32 19.76 12.88 -15.55
C GLN A 32 18.97 12.04 -16.56
N ALA A 33 19.61 11.15 -17.32
CA ALA A 33 18.91 10.25 -18.24
C ALA A 33 18.20 9.12 -17.50
N GLN A 34 18.73 8.64 -16.38
CA GLN A 34 18.07 7.69 -15.51
C GLN A 34 16.86 8.32 -14.77
N LEU A 35 17.01 9.58 -14.33
CA LEU A 35 15.90 10.35 -13.76
C LEU A 35 14.82 10.63 -14.82
N ALA A 36 15.20 10.97 -16.02
CA ALA A 36 14.26 11.20 -17.14
C ALA A 36 13.55 9.90 -17.55
N GLN A 37 14.20 8.74 -17.46
CA GLN A 37 13.55 7.44 -17.68
C GLN A 37 12.66 7.02 -16.52
N ALA A 38 13.00 7.38 -15.28
CA ALA A 38 12.16 7.16 -14.10
C ALA A 38 10.95 8.13 -14.07
N ILE A 39 11.07 9.29 -14.71
CA ILE A 39 9.99 10.28 -14.92
C ILE A 39 9.31 10.04 -16.28
N ALA A 40 9.83 9.13 -17.13
CA ALA A 40 9.12 8.69 -18.33
C ALA A 40 7.72 8.26 -17.88
N ALA A 41 6.74 9.03 -18.36
CA ALA A 41 5.38 9.08 -17.91
C ALA A 41 4.87 7.69 -17.56
N PRO A 42 4.20 7.53 -16.39
CA PRO A 42 3.50 6.29 -16.12
C PRO A 42 2.70 5.97 -17.37
N ASP A 43 2.85 4.73 -17.82
CA ASP A 43 2.12 4.14 -18.95
C ASP A 43 0.77 4.84 -19.03
N ARG A 44 0.52 5.54 -20.16
CA ARG A 44 -0.62 6.43 -20.33
C ARG A 44 -1.84 5.76 -19.74
N ALA A 45 -2.31 6.23 -18.59
CA ALA A 45 -3.36 5.59 -17.83
C ALA A 45 -4.46 5.20 -18.80
N THR A 46 -4.73 3.89 -18.90
CA THR A 46 -5.85 3.39 -19.70
C THR A 46 -7.06 4.23 -19.32
N PRO A 47 -7.83 4.80 -20.28
CA PRO A 47 -8.98 5.62 -19.92
C PRO A 47 -9.84 4.90 -18.89
N PRO A 48 -10.38 5.60 -17.87
CA PRO A 48 -11.18 4.96 -16.84
C PRO A 48 -12.28 4.12 -17.48
N GLU A 49 -12.43 2.88 -17.05
CA GLU A 49 -13.46 2.00 -17.55
C GLU A 49 -14.86 2.61 -17.25
N PRO A 50 -15.75 2.77 -18.24
CA PRO A 50 -17.02 3.44 -18.03
C PRO A 50 -17.95 2.56 -17.18
N LEU A 51 -18.26 3.04 -15.97
CA LEU A 51 -19.27 2.41 -15.12
C LEU A 51 -20.68 2.87 -15.52
N SER A 52 -21.66 1.97 -15.43
CA SER A 52 -23.06 2.34 -15.59
C SER A 52 -23.50 3.36 -14.52
N PRO A 53 -24.52 4.21 -14.76
CA PRO A 53 -25.04 5.14 -13.76
C PRO A 53 -25.41 4.44 -12.45
N ALA A 54 -26.08 3.29 -12.52
CA ALA A 54 -26.48 2.51 -11.35
C ALA A 54 -25.26 2.04 -10.53
N ALA A 55 -24.23 1.52 -11.21
CA ALA A 55 -22.98 1.11 -10.55
C ALA A 55 -22.30 2.31 -9.85
N ARG A 56 -22.32 3.48 -10.48
CA ARG A 56 -21.75 4.71 -9.87
C ARG A 56 -22.47 5.12 -8.60
N ASP A 57 -23.79 5.05 -8.56
CA ASP A 57 -24.58 5.44 -7.38
C ASP A 57 -24.32 4.49 -6.20
N ILE A 58 -24.27 3.19 -6.45
CA ILE A 58 -23.89 2.18 -5.45
C ILE A 58 -22.50 2.50 -4.88
N LEU A 59 -21.52 2.69 -5.76
CA LEU A 59 -20.14 2.95 -5.35
C LEU A 59 -20.00 4.26 -4.58
N LYS A 60 -20.72 5.31 -4.97
CA LYS A 60 -20.67 6.61 -4.29
C LYS A 60 -21.04 6.50 -2.82
N ALA A 61 -22.09 5.76 -2.48
CA ALA A 61 -22.48 5.54 -1.09
C ALA A 61 -21.41 4.77 -0.31
N ARG A 62 -20.80 3.74 -0.92
CA ARG A 62 -19.75 2.92 -0.31
C ARG A 62 -18.45 3.68 -0.13
N MET A 63 -18.04 4.47 -1.11
CA MET A 63 -16.85 5.31 -0.99
C MET A 63 -16.95 6.33 0.15
N ALA A 64 -18.15 6.84 0.43
CA ALA A 64 -18.38 7.71 1.60
C ALA A 64 -18.15 6.98 2.95
N SER A 65 -18.45 5.68 3.03
CA SER A 65 -18.11 4.86 4.21
C SER A 65 -16.61 4.61 4.32
N HIS A 66 -15.99 4.16 3.23
CA HIS A 66 -14.54 3.90 3.21
C HIS A 66 -13.73 5.18 3.52
N ALA A 67 -14.18 6.36 3.08
CA ALA A 67 -13.53 7.61 3.43
C ALA A 67 -13.53 7.89 4.94
N ARG A 68 -14.61 7.55 5.65
CA ARG A 68 -14.66 7.64 7.12
C ARG A 68 -13.72 6.65 7.77
N ASP A 69 -13.75 5.39 7.34
CA ASP A 69 -12.86 4.34 7.86
C ASP A 69 -11.38 4.70 7.65
N MET A 70 -11.01 5.26 6.49
CA MET A 70 -9.65 5.73 6.23
C MET A 70 -9.26 6.92 7.11
N GLY A 71 -10.17 7.85 7.39
CA GLY A 71 -9.95 8.95 8.35
C GLY A 71 -9.71 8.43 9.77
N ASP A 72 -10.50 7.45 10.20
CA ASP A 72 -10.33 6.78 11.49
C ASP A 72 -9.00 6.03 11.58
N LEU A 73 -8.58 5.35 10.49
CA LEU A 73 -7.29 4.68 10.41
C LEU A 73 -6.13 5.66 10.59
N VAL A 74 -6.12 6.78 9.87
CA VAL A 74 -5.05 7.79 10.03
C VAL A 74 -4.94 8.23 11.47
N SER A 75 -6.06 8.60 12.10
CA SER A 75 -6.08 9.06 13.49
C SER A 75 -5.58 7.99 14.46
N ALA A 76 -6.01 6.75 14.28
CA ALA A 76 -5.62 5.63 15.14
C ALA A 76 -4.15 5.24 14.96
N ILE A 77 -3.62 5.28 13.72
CA ILE A 77 -2.22 4.97 13.42
C ILE A 77 -1.27 6.00 14.07
N MET A 78 -1.63 7.29 14.02
CA MET A 78 -0.80 8.35 14.61
C MET A 78 -0.57 8.18 16.12
N VAL A 79 -1.50 7.53 16.82
CA VAL A 79 -1.39 7.28 18.27
C VAL A 79 -1.19 5.79 18.61
N LEU A 80 -1.00 4.94 17.60
CA LEU A 80 -0.83 3.49 17.74
C LEU A 80 -1.98 2.82 18.53
N ASP A 81 -3.22 3.27 18.31
CA ASP A 81 -4.42 2.59 18.85
C ASP A 81 -4.71 1.33 18.04
N TYR A 82 -3.95 0.26 18.31
CA TYR A 82 -4.06 -1.00 17.59
C TYR A 82 -5.47 -1.61 17.54
N PRO A 83 -6.25 -1.60 18.63
CA PRO A 83 -7.63 -2.09 18.58
C PRO A 83 -8.50 -1.28 17.61
N ARG A 84 -8.34 0.02 17.54
CA ARG A 84 -9.09 0.87 16.62
C ARG A 84 -8.64 0.66 15.18
N ILE A 85 -7.32 0.56 14.93
CA ILE A 85 -6.77 0.22 13.62
C ILE A 85 -7.36 -1.08 13.10
N ALA A 86 -7.34 -2.14 13.92
CA ALA A 86 -7.88 -3.45 13.54
C ALA A 86 -9.37 -3.36 13.19
N ARG A 87 -10.20 -2.69 14.00
CA ARG A 87 -11.63 -2.55 13.73
C ARG A 87 -11.93 -1.79 12.43
N SER A 88 -11.26 -0.65 12.19
CA SER A 88 -11.48 0.12 10.96
C SER A 88 -11.02 -0.63 9.71
N ALA A 89 -9.90 -1.36 9.80
CA ALA A 89 -9.43 -2.22 8.72
C ALA A 89 -10.39 -3.39 8.46
N ASP A 90 -10.92 -4.04 9.51
CA ASP A 90 -11.92 -5.10 9.37
C ASP A 90 -13.23 -4.59 8.74
N SER A 91 -13.65 -3.36 9.05
CA SER A 91 -14.82 -2.73 8.42
C SER A 91 -14.64 -2.68 6.89
N ILE A 92 -13.49 -2.20 6.42
CA ILE A 92 -13.17 -2.17 4.98
C ILE A 92 -13.11 -3.59 4.40
N ALA A 93 -12.49 -4.54 5.10
CA ALA A 93 -12.32 -5.90 4.64
C ALA A 93 -13.63 -6.68 4.52
N SER A 94 -14.62 -6.35 5.34
CA SER A 94 -15.91 -7.06 5.45
C SER A 94 -17.04 -6.46 4.63
N ASP A 95 -16.78 -5.49 3.74
CA ASP A 95 -17.82 -4.87 2.92
C ASP A 95 -18.39 -5.87 1.89
N VAL A 96 -19.44 -6.58 2.33
CA VAL A 96 -20.09 -7.66 1.57
C VAL A 96 -21.06 -7.14 0.50
N ASN A 97 -21.47 -5.86 0.57
CA ASN A 97 -22.46 -5.32 -0.37
C ASN A 97 -21.90 -5.10 -1.77
N LEU A 98 -20.59 -5.23 -1.92
CA LEU A 98 -19.89 -5.18 -3.21
C LEU A 98 -19.25 -6.53 -3.56
N SER A 99 -19.71 -7.63 -2.99
CA SER A 99 -19.28 -8.98 -3.38
C SER A 99 -19.69 -9.29 -4.82
N ARG A 100 -18.99 -10.23 -5.46
CA ARG A 100 -19.40 -10.73 -6.77
C ARG A 100 -20.85 -11.25 -6.70
N PRO A 101 -21.63 -11.08 -7.79
CA PRO A 101 -22.93 -11.70 -7.91
C PRO A 101 -22.81 -13.22 -7.70
N VAL A 102 -23.71 -13.78 -6.92
CA VAL A 102 -23.69 -15.22 -6.59
C VAL A 102 -24.36 -16.01 -7.69
N THR A 103 -25.50 -15.52 -8.18
CA THR A 103 -26.33 -16.21 -9.17
C THR A 103 -26.04 -15.78 -10.61
N GLY A 104 -25.41 -14.63 -10.79
CA GLY A 104 -25.23 -14.00 -12.10
C GLY A 104 -26.54 -13.43 -12.68
N ASP A 105 -27.60 -13.33 -11.86
CA ASP A 105 -28.87 -12.70 -12.27
C ASP A 105 -28.67 -11.20 -12.46
N ALA A 106 -29.15 -10.66 -13.57
CA ALA A 106 -29.06 -9.24 -13.89
C ALA A 106 -29.80 -8.34 -12.90
N THR A 107 -30.67 -8.89 -12.04
CA THR A 107 -31.34 -8.15 -10.97
C THR A 107 -30.48 -7.99 -9.71
N GLU A 108 -29.38 -8.71 -9.57
CA GLU A 108 -28.45 -8.51 -8.47
C GLU A 108 -27.81 -7.13 -8.53
N LEU A 109 -27.76 -6.42 -7.40
CA LEU A 109 -27.25 -5.05 -7.32
C LEU A 109 -25.82 -4.89 -7.89
N ASN A 110 -25.02 -5.95 -7.81
CA ASN A 110 -23.63 -5.94 -8.24
C ASN A 110 -23.42 -6.40 -9.68
N SER A 111 -24.47 -6.86 -10.38
CA SER A 111 -24.37 -7.34 -11.77
C SER A 111 -23.96 -6.26 -12.75
N ALA A 112 -24.18 -4.98 -12.40
CA ALA A 112 -23.79 -3.83 -13.21
C ALA A 112 -22.28 -3.47 -13.12
N LEU A 113 -21.54 -4.14 -12.25
CA LEU A 113 -20.11 -3.85 -12.04
C LEU A 113 -19.25 -4.77 -12.91
N PRO A 114 -18.22 -4.23 -13.59
CA PRO A 114 -17.33 -5.03 -14.42
C PRO A 114 -16.42 -5.94 -13.55
N GLU A 115 -15.96 -7.06 -14.11
CA GLU A 115 -15.07 -8.02 -13.41
C GLU A 115 -13.81 -7.36 -12.84
N LYS A 116 -13.22 -6.42 -13.57
CA LYS A 116 -12.06 -5.64 -13.12
C LYS A 116 -12.31 -4.93 -11.78
N PHE A 117 -13.55 -4.47 -11.53
CA PHE A 117 -13.92 -3.88 -10.25
C PHE A 117 -13.78 -4.89 -9.12
N PHE A 118 -14.27 -6.11 -9.29
CA PHE A 118 -14.21 -7.16 -8.27
C PHE A 118 -12.78 -7.59 -7.98
N VAL A 119 -11.91 -7.62 -8.99
CA VAL A 119 -10.47 -7.88 -8.79
C VAL A 119 -9.83 -6.79 -7.91
N ARG A 120 -10.13 -5.51 -8.17
CA ARG A 120 -9.64 -4.39 -7.36
C ARG A 120 -10.17 -4.44 -5.93
N GLN A 121 -11.45 -4.78 -5.78
CA GLN A 121 -12.06 -4.92 -4.46
C GLN A 121 -11.45 -6.07 -3.65
N ASP A 122 -11.19 -7.21 -4.28
CA ASP A 122 -10.54 -8.34 -3.60
C ASP A 122 -9.14 -7.97 -3.11
N GLN A 123 -8.37 -7.23 -3.92
CA GLN A 123 -7.06 -6.70 -3.53
C GLN A 123 -7.17 -5.72 -2.35
N LEU A 124 -8.14 -4.81 -2.37
CA LEU A 124 -8.42 -3.87 -1.29
C LEU A 124 -8.74 -4.62 0.02
N ARG A 125 -9.66 -5.58 -0.05
CA ARG A 125 -10.06 -6.39 1.11
C ARG A 125 -8.91 -7.22 1.68
N ALA A 126 -8.06 -7.77 0.82
CA ALA A 126 -6.85 -8.47 1.24
C ALA A 126 -5.87 -7.54 1.96
N GLY A 127 -5.63 -6.35 1.41
CA GLY A 127 -4.79 -5.32 2.04
C GLY A 127 -5.36 -4.88 3.40
N ALA A 128 -6.67 -4.67 3.49
CA ALA A 128 -7.31 -4.32 4.74
C ALA A 128 -7.18 -5.42 5.81
N ARG A 129 -7.32 -6.71 5.44
CA ARG A 129 -7.05 -7.83 6.35
C ARG A 129 -5.60 -7.84 6.84
N SER A 130 -4.63 -7.63 5.92
CA SER A 130 -3.21 -7.57 6.29
C SER A 130 -2.92 -6.45 7.28
N LEU A 131 -3.56 -5.30 7.13
CA LEU A 131 -3.45 -4.18 8.07
C LEU A 131 -4.05 -4.54 9.44
N ALA A 132 -5.24 -5.17 9.46
CA ALA A 132 -5.85 -5.63 10.70
C ALA A 132 -4.97 -6.63 11.44
N ASP A 133 -4.34 -7.56 10.73
CA ASP A 133 -3.43 -8.55 11.30
C ASP A 133 -2.15 -7.91 11.83
N ALA A 134 -1.61 -6.91 11.13
CA ALA A 134 -0.46 -6.13 11.61
C ALA A 134 -0.80 -5.38 12.92
N ALA A 135 -2.01 -4.81 13.01
CA ALA A 135 -2.48 -4.14 14.21
C ALA A 135 -2.67 -5.13 15.39
N ARG A 136 -3.23 -6.31 15.14
CA ARG A 136 -3.36 -7.36 16.17
C ARG A 136 -2.02 -7.85 16.67
N ALA A 137 -1.01 -7.86 15.80
CA ALA A 137 0.37 -8.18 16.16
C ALA A 137 1.10 -7.04 16.88
N MET A 138 0.47 -5.87 17.00
CA MET A 138 1.05 -4.63 17.58
C MET A 138 2.40 -4.26 16.93
N ASP A 139 2.54 -4.47 15.63
CA ASP A 139 3.75 -4.17 14.85
C ASP A 139 3.60 -2.80 14.15
N PRO A 140 4.21 -1.71 14.69
CA PRO A 140 4.01 -0.37 14.17
C PRO A 140 4.56 -0.18 12.76
N TYR A 141 5.66 -0.84 12.43
CA TYR A 141 6.28 -0.72 11.10
C TYR A 141 5.46 -1.47 10.04
N ARG A 142 4.97 -2.64 10.39
CA ARG A 142 4.08 -3.40 9.53
C ARG A 142 2.76 -2.65 9.34
N VAL A 143 2.19 -2.06 10.38
CA VAL A 143 0.98 -1.21 10.28
C VAL A 143 1.20 -0.08 9.29
N ALA A 144 2.31 0.66 9.38
CA ALA A 144 2.61 1.75 8.46
C ALA A 144 2.73 1.27 7.00
N ASN A 145 3.42 0.15 6.77
CA ASN A 145 3.59 -0.43 5.45
C ASN A 145 2.27 -0.92 4.85
N GLU A 146 1.46 -1.65 5.63
CA GLU A 146 0.17 -2.17 5.15
C GLU A 146 -0.85 -1.05 4.91
N TYR A 147 -0.82 0.03 5.72
CA TYR A 147 -1.61 1.23 5.47
C TYR A 147 -1.21 1.90 4.13
N GLY A 148 0.08 1.99 3.84
CA GLY A 148 0.58 2.51 2.56
C GLY A 148 0.05 1.69 1.37
N ARG A 149 0.10 0.36 1.46
CA ARG A 149 -0.43 -0.56 0.44
C ARG A 149 -1.95 -0.45 0.28
N LEU A 150 -2.68 -0.33 1.38
CA LEU A 150 -4.13 -0.12 1.36
C LEU A 150 -4.48 1.19 0.64
N SER A 151 -3.77 2.28 0.96
CA SER A 151 -3.94 3.58 0.32
C SER A 151 -3.65 3.53 -1.18
N GLU A 152 -2.58 2.83 -1.59
CA GLU A 152 -2.27 2.59 -3.00
C GLU A 152 -3.40 1.85 -3.71
N GLY A 153 -4.02 0.85 -3.06
CA GLY A 153 -5.19 0.15 -3.57
C GLY A 153 -6.36 1.09 -3.87
N CYS A 154 -6.64 2.04 -2.98
CA CYS A 154 -7.66 3.07 -3.19
C CYS A 154 -7.35 3.94 -4.42
N VAL A 155 -6.10 4.40 -4.54
CA VAL A 155 -5.66 5.25 -5.67
C VAL A 155 -5.78 4.49 -6.99
N ARG A 156 -5.34 3.24 -7.06
CA ARG A 156 -5.42 2.40 -8.26
C ARG A 156 -6.88 2.18 -8.70
N CYS A 157 -7.79 1.89 -7.76
CA CYS A 157 -9.20 1.75 -8.06
C CYS A 157 -9.80 3.06 -8.60
N HIS A 158 -9.48 4.19 -7.98
CA HIS A 158 -9.93 5.49 -8.44
C HIS A 158 -9.39 5.84 -9.84
N ALA A 159 -8.14 5.48 -10.14
CA ALA A 159 -7.58 5.67 -11.47
C ALA A 159 -8.30 4.84 -12.53
N ASP A 160 -8.76 3.63 -12.17
CA ASP A 160 -9.49 2.75 -13.09
C ASP A 160 -10.94 3.18 -13.34
N PHE A 161 -11.64 3.74 -12.33
CA PHE A 161 -13.10 3.90 -12.37
C PHE A 161 -13.61 5.32 -12.12
N ARG A 162 -12.79 6.23 -11.59
CA ARG A 162 -13.19 7.62 -11.39
C ARG A 162 -12.78 8.45 -12.60
N PRO A 163 -13.73 9.12 -13.31
CA PRO A 163 -13.36 10.07 -14.35
C PRO A 163 -12.42 11.11 -13.76
N GLY A 164 -11.27 11.31 -14.37
CA GLY A 164 -10.36 12.37 -13.98
C GLY A 164 -11.06 13.71 -14.01
N ASN A 165 -10.70 14.61 -13.11
CA ASN A 165 -10.98 16.03 -13.27
C ASN A 165 -10.13 16.47 -14.48
N GLN A 166 -10.70 16.34 -15.69
CA GLN A 166 -10.18 16.93 -16.92
C GLN A 166 -10.62 18.36 -16.99
#